data_dd6741c1c61eab2e21cebd16bcf83094
#
_entry.id   dd6741c1c61eab2e21cebd16bcf83094
#
_cell.length_a   1.000
_cell.length_b   1.000
_cell.length_c   1.000
_cell.angle_alpha   90.00
_cell.angle_beta   90.00
_cell.angle_gamma   90.00
#
_symmetry.space_group_name_H-M   'P 1'
#
loop_
_entity.id
_entity.type
_entity.pdbx_description
1 polymer ?
#
loop_
_entity_poly.entity_id
_entity_poly.type
_entity_poly.pdbx_seq_one_letter_code
_entity_poly.pdbx_strand_id
1 'polypeptide(L)'
;MVDRVSDDDFWSFKISEKSAGKECINLGSYNYLGFAESDGECTNKALEAVRQHGLAYCSPRQELGTSRIHQELESTVAEFLGVQDAITVGMGFATNTLNLPMIISKGCLVISDELNHASIILGLRLSGATVAVFKHNNVEHLEKVLRSNIVKGHPRSGRPWKKVFIVVEGVYSMEGSIVRLPEIIAIKKRYGAYLYLDEAHSVGAMGPRGRGIVDYYNLNPMDVDILMGTFTKSFGAAGGYIAGSSALIQYLRLRSQAFVYPSAMSAPVAQQVITSMKSIMYGKGILRVAQLARNSKYFRQRLQQMGFIIYGHDDSPVIPLLLFMPAKIRAFVLECLRHNVATVGVGFPATKMTEERARFCMSAGHTKEMIDEALDIIDRVGDYLNIKYSKRKLFHGKTIQY
;
A
#
# COMPACT_ATOMS: atom_id res chain seq x y z
N MET A 1 -19.20 -0.09 12.51
CA MET A 1 -18.97 -1.49 12.11
C MET A 1 -20.23 -2.31 12.28
N VAL A 2 -20.42 -3.35 11.49
CA VAL A 2 -21.55 -4.26 11.59
C VAL A 2 -21.04 -5.64 12.01
N ASP A 3 -21.78 -6.32 12.90
CA ASP A 3 -21.40 -7.66 13.33
C ASP A 3 -21.72 -8.67 12.24
N ARG A 4 -20.77 -9.56 11.99
CA ARG A 4 -20.93 -10.69 11.08
C ARG A 4 -21.16 -11.95 11.88
N VAL A 5 -22.21 -12.66 11.57
CA VAL A 5 -22.51 -13.98 12.14
C VAL A 5 -22.43 -15.05 11.07
N SER A 6 -22.12 -16.25 11.48
CA SER A 6 -22.05 -17.41 10.60
C SER A 6 -22.84 -18.56 11.22
N ASP A 7 -23.60 -19.25 10.41
CA ASP A 7 -24.36 -20.46 10.77
C ASP A 7 -23.68 -21.74 10.27
N ASP A 8 -22.56 -21.62 9.55
CA ASP A 8 -21.90 -22.70 8.81
C ASP A 8 -20.36 -22.73 9.02
N ASP A 9 -19.90 -22.62 10.26
CA ASP A 9 -18.47 -22.65 10.64
C ASP A 9 -17.59 -21.63 9.88
N PHE A 10 -18.15 -20.47 9.57
CA PHE A 10 -17.52 -19.35 8.87
C PHE A 10 -17.23 -19.56 7.37
N TRP A 11 -17.91 -20.51 6.71
CA TRP A 11 -17.91 -20.61 5.25
C TRP A 11 -18.67 -19.46 4.60
N SER A 12 -19.74 -19.01 5.25
CA SER A 12 -20.48 -17.81 4.85
C SER A 12 -20.69 -16.84 6.01
N PHE A 13 -21.04 -15.59 5.70
CA PHE A 13 -21.28 -14.56 6.70
C PHE A 13 -22.59 -13.84 6.41
N LYS A 14 -23.41 -13.69 7.46
CA LYS A 14 -24.59 -12.81 7.47
C LYS A 14 -24.31 -11.59 8.33
N ILE A 15 -24.91 -10.48 8.00
CA ILE A 15 -24.94 -9.32 8.90
C ILE A 15 -25.95 -9.65 10.01
N SER A 16 -25.55 -9.48 11.25
CA SER A 16 -26.47 -9.67 12.39
C SER A 16 -27.64 -8.69 12.29
N GLU A 17 -28.86 -9.17 12.37
CA GLU A 17 -30.07 -8.33 12.38
C GLU A 17 -30.10 -7.37 13.61
N LYS A 18 -29.36 -7.70 14.65
CA LYS A 18 -29.20 -6.87 15.85
C LYS A 18 -28.05 -5.88 15.78
N SER A 19 -27.33 -5.83 14.66
CA SER A 19 -26.17 -4.95 14.50
C SER A 19 -26.63 -3.52 14.25
N ALA A 20 -26.84 -2.76 15.32
CA ALA A 20 -26.77 -1.31 15.24
C ALA A 20 -25.33 -0.91 14.92
N GLY A 21 -25.11 0.01 13.96
CA GLY A 21 -23.78 0.52 13.66
C GLY A 21 -23.09 1.03 14.94
N LYS A 22 -21.82 0.66 15.14
CA LYS A 22 -21.05 1.03 16.33
C LYS A 22 -19.93 1.98 15.94
N GLU A 23 -19.82 3.10 16.60
CA GLU A 23 -18.66 3.98 16.45
C GLU A 23 -17.43 3.35 17.11
N CYS A 24 -16.30 3.39 16.39
CA CYS A 24 -15.05 2.80 16.86
C CYS A 24 -13.87 3.64 16.42
N ILE A 25 -12.82 3.67 17.24
CA ILE A 25 -11.49 4.13 16.81
C ILE A 25 -10.98 3.14 15.75
N ASN A 26 -10.84 3.60 14.52
CA ASN A 26 -10.50 2.73 13.39
C ASN A 26 -8.99 2.67 13.15
N LEU A 27 -8.34 1.67 13.68
CA LEU A 27 -6.91 1.39 13.48
C LEU A 27 -6.66 0.34 12.38
N GLY A 28 -7.69 -0.06 11.64
CA GLY A 28 -7.61 -1.13 10.64
C GLY A 28 -7.62 -0.64 9.19
N SER A 29 -8.19 0.53 8.89
CA SER A 29 -8.27 1.05 7.53
C SER A 29 -6.97 1.75 7.10
N TYR A 30 -6.75 1.77 5.77
CA TYR A 30 -5.54 2.37 5.18
C TYR A 30 -5.65 3.88 4.92
N ASN A 31 -6.55 4.59 5.57
CA ASN A 31 -6.73 6.03 5.41
C ASN A 31 -5.57 6.82 6.07
N TYR A 32 -4.34 6.64 5.56
CA TYR A 32 -3.12 7.14 6.19
C TYR A 32 -3.13 8.64 6.45
N LEU A 33 -3.61 9.44 5.51
CA LEU A 33 -3.62 10.89 5.64
C LEU A 33 -4.97 11.46 6.10
N GLY A 34 -5.99 10.60 6.32
CA GLY A 34 -7.30 11.06 6.76
C GLY A 34 -8.13 11.78 5.71
N PHE A 35 -7.79 11.71 4.42
CA PHE A 35 -8.54 12.39 3.36
C PHE A 35 -9.89 11.72 3.00
N ALA A 36 -10.16 10.52 3.51
CA ALA A 36 -11.46 9.87 3.37
C ALA A 36 -12.47 10.39 4.43
N GLU A 37 -12.47 11.67 4.68
CA GLU A 37 -13.41 12.37 5.57
C GLU A 37 -14.71 12.70 4.85
N SER A 38 -15.84 12.79 5.58
CA SER A 38 -17.17 13.08 5.03
C SER A 38 -17.40 14.56 4.77
N ASP A 39 -16.57 15.43 5.27
CA ASP A 39 -16.58 16.88 5.13
C ASP A 39 -15.15 17.38 4.83
N GLY A 40 -15.02 18.64 4.51
CA GLY A 40 -13.73 19.25 4.17
C GLY A 40 -13.52 19.51 2.68
N GLU A 41 -12.33 19.99 2.33
CA GLU A 41 -12.02 20.47 0.98
C GLU A 41 -12.18 19.39 -0.08
N CYS A 42 -11.65 18.18 0.18
CA CYS A 42 -11.69 17.07 -0.76
C CYS A 42 -13.12 16.66 -1.08
N THR A 43 -13.96 16.49 -0.07
CA THR A 43 -15.38 16.12 -0.23
C THR A 43 -16.17 17.21 -0.96
N ASN A 44 -15.95 18.48 -0.61
CA ASN A 44 -16.63 19.61 -1.29
C ASN A 44 -16.27 19.68 -2.77
N LYS A 45 -15.00 19.50 -3.13
CA LYS A 45 -14.55 19.45 -4.53
C LYS A 45 -15.10 18.25 -5.29
N ALA A 46 -15.19 17.09 -4.64
CA ALA A 46 -15.81 15.91 -5.23
C ALA A 46 -17.31 16.14 -5.50
N LEU A 47 -18.04 16.79 -4.61
CA LEU A 47 -19.44 17.17 -4.81
C LEU A 47 -19.61 18.17 -5.96
N GLU A 48 -18.73 19.17 -6.08
CA GLU A 48 -18.68 20.07 -7.23
C GLU A 48 -18.49 19.29 -8.55
N ALA A 49 -17.55 18.33 -8.57
CA ALA A 49 -17.30 17.50 -9.74
C ALA A 49 -18.53 16.64 -10.14
N VAL A 50 -19.31 16.15 -9.17
CA VAL A 50 -20.58 15.46 -9.45
C VAL A 50 -21.57 16.42 -10.17
N ARG A 51 -21.68 17.67 -9.73
CA ARG A 51 -22.58 18.66 -10.34
C ARG A 51 -22.15 19.04 -11.75
N GLN A 52 -20.84 19.08 -12.02
CA GLN A 52 -20.27 19.49 -13.31
C GLN A 52 -20.21 18.37 -14.33
N HIS A 53 -19.90 17.16 -13.92
CA HIS A 53 -19.57 16.03 -14.80
C HIS A 53 -20.48 14.82 -14.64
N GLY A 54 -21.34 14.79 -13.63
CA GLY A 54 -22.10 13.58 -13.27
C GLY A 54 -21.25 12.53 -12.57
N LEU A 55 -21.81 11.33 -12.41
CA LEU A 55 -21.16 10.24 -11.68
C LEU A 55 -20.24 9.37 -12.55
N ALA A 56 -20.56 9.21 -13.83
CA ALA A 56 -19.83 8.28 -14.69
C ALA A 56 -19.82 8.76 -16.15
N TYR A 57 -18.79 8.34 -16.87
CA TYR A 57 -18.64 8.63 -18.31
C TYR A 57 -19.23 7.54 -19.20
N CYS A 58 -19.55 6.38 -18.64
CA CYS A 58 -20.15 5.22 -19.33
C CYS A 58 -19.38 4.77 -20.60
N SER A 59 -18.08 5.03 -20.65
CA SER A 59 -17.21 4.69 -21.77
C SER A 59 -15.78 4.41 -21.30
N PRO A 60 -15.06 3.51 -21.98
CA PRO A 60 -13.63 3.29 -21.74
C PRO A 60 -12.80 4.54 -22.08
N ARG A 61 -11.63 4.63 -21.42
CA ARG A 61 -10.68 5.74 -21.64
C ARG A 61 -10.23 5.89 -23.09
N GLN A 62 -10.08 4.80 -23.81
CA GLN A 62 -9.63 4.78 -25.20
C GLN A 62 -10.71 5.30 -26.18
N GLU A 63 -11.97 5.24 -25.82
CA GLU A 63 -13.09 5.72 -26.63
C GLU A 63 -13.48 7.15 -26.21
N LEU A 64 -14.63 7.31 -25.55
CA LEU A 64 -15.19 8.60 -25.15
C LEU A 64 -15.03 8.90 -23.65
N GLY A 65 -14.46 7.98 -22.88
CA GLY A 65 -14.31 8.12 -21.42
C GLY A 65 -13.16 9.03 -20.97
N THR A 66 -12.28 9.50 -21.87
CA THR A 66 -11.22 10.44 -21.51
C THR A 66 -11.75 11.87 -21.50
N SER A 67 -11.67 12.53 -20.35
CA SER A 67 -12.07 13.90 -20.17
C SER A 67 -10.92 14.77 -19.61
N ARG A 68 -11.14 16.09 -19.50
CA ARG A 68 -10.13 17.02 -18.97
C ARG A 68 -9.69 16.67 -17.55
N ILE A 69 -10.60 16.23 -16.70
CA ILE A 69 -10.26 15.86 -15.31
C ILE A 69 -9.32 14.65 -15.23
N HIS A 70 -9.42 13.71 -16.18
CA HIS A 70 -8.48 12.59 -16.26
C HIS A 70 -7.09 13.06 -16.67
N GLN A 71 -7.00 13.99 -17.63
CA GLN A 71 -5.71 14.56 -18.05
C GLN A 71 -5.08 15.37 -16.92
N GLU A 72 -5.88 16.16 -16.21
CA GLU A 72 -5.44 16.89 -15.03
C GLU A 72 -4.96 15.95 -13.93
N LEU A 73 -5.67 14.86 -13.67
CA LEU A 73 -5.26 13.85 -12.70
C LEU A 73 -3.90 13.23 -13.08
N GLU A 74 -3.74 12.80 -14.32
CA GLU A 74 -2.49 12.18 -14.82
C GLU A 74 -1.31 13.16 -14.74
N SER A 75 -1.53 14.43 -15.13
CA SER A 75 -0.53 15.49 -14.97
C SER A 75 -0.18 15.76 -13.50
N THR A 76 -1.20 15.79 -12.62
CA THR A 76 -1.00 15.98 -11.18
C THR A 76 -0.20 14.83 -10.58
N VAL A 77 -0.45 13.58 -10.98
CA VAL A 77 0.33 12.40 -10.54
C VAL A 77 1.78 12.51 -10.99
N ALA A 78 2.01 12.84 -12.26
CA ALA A 78 3.36 12.97 -12.81
C ALA A 78 4.16 14.07 -12.10
N GLU A 79 3.54 15.23 -11.87
CA GLU A 79 4.14 16.33 -11.13
C GLU A 79 4.42 15.97 -9.66
N PHE A 80 3.44 15.34 -8.99
CA PHE A 80 3.60 14.89 -7.60
C PHE A 80 4.80 13.97 -7.42
N LEU A 81 4.99 13.03 -8.34
CA LEU A 81 6.09 12.05 -8.29
C LEU A 81 7.42 12.59 -8.85
N GLY A 82 7.38 13.63 -9.66
CA GLY A 82 8.55 14.19 -10.35
C GLY A 82 9.01 13.31 -11.52
N VAL A 83 8.07 12.72 -12.28
CA VAL A 83 8.32 11.90 -13.46
C VAL A 83 7.71 12.53 -14.72
N GLN A 84 7.98 11.94 -15.90
CA GLN A 84 7.58 12.55 -17.17
C GLN A 84 6.09 12.45 -17.47
N ASP A 85 5.44 11.33 -17.10
CA ASP A 85 4.03 11.07 -17.43
C ASP A 85 3.45 10.00 -16.51
N ALA A 86 2.11 9.91 -16.48
CA ALA A 86 1.36 8.90 -15.74
C ALA A 86 0.11 8.47 -16.48
N ILE A 87 -0.37 7.26 -16.19
CA ILE A 87 -1.68 6.74 -16.62
C ILE A 87 -2.45 6.27 -15.40
N THR A 88 -3.74 6.61 -15.33
CA THR A 88 -4.59 6.27 -14.19
C THR A 88 -5.60 5.19 -14.53
N VAL A 89 -5.89 4.34 -13.54
CA VAL A 89 -6.77 3.16 -13.63
C VAL A 89 -7.79 3.22 -12.50
N GLY A 90 -9.04 2.91 -12.77
CA GLY A 90 -10.14 3.01 -11.80
C GLY A 90 -10.08 2.01 -10.63
N MET A 91 -9.16 1.03 -10.63
CA MET A 91 -9.06 -0.01 -9.63
C MET A 91 -7.60 -0.30 -9.27
N GLY A 92 -7.22 -0.15 -7.99
CA GLY A 92 -5.85 -0.33 -7.53
C GLY A 92 -5.27 -1.74 -7.82
N PHE A 93 -6.03 -2.80 -7.54
CA PHE A 93 -5.62 -4.18 -7.84
C PHE A 93 -5.41 -4.40 -9.35
N ALA A 94 -6.31 -3.89 -10.18
CA ALA A 94 -6.24 -3.99 -11.62
C ALA A 94 -5.06 -3.20 -12.21
N THR A 95 -4.58 -2.19 -11.52
CA THR A 95 -3.38 -1.43 -11.95
C THR A 95 -2.18 -2.36 -12.13
N ASN A 96 -1.94 -3.30 -11.21
CA ASN A 96 -0.90 -4.32 -11.37
C ASN A 96 -1.30 -5.42 -12.38
N THR A 97 -2.48 -6.02 -12.20
CA THR A 97 -2.85 -7.25 -12.94
C THR A 97 -3.04 -7.03 -14.44
N LEU A 98 -3.45 -5.83 -14.86
CA LEU A 98 -3.71 -5.53 -16.27
C LEU A 98 -2.53 -4.81 -16.96
N ASN A 99 -1.64 -4.14 -16.21
CA ASN A 99 -0.50 -3.45 -16.82
C ASN A 99 0.78 -4.30 -16.82
N LEU A 100 1.05 -5.10 -15.78
CA LEU A 100 2.24 -5.95 -15.76
C LEU A 100 2.35 -6.87 -16.98
N PRO A 101 1.28 -7.54 -17.46
CA PRO A 101 1.34 -8.37 -18.66
C PRO A 101 1.63 -7.60 -19.94
N MET A 102 1.39 -6.30 -19.96
CA MET A 102 1.70 -5.45 -21.12
C MET A 102 3.17 -5.02 -21.15
N ILE A 103 3.76 -4.82 -19.98
CA ILE A 103 5.16 -4.38 -19.82
C ILE A 103 6.10 -5.58 -19.86
N ILE A 104 5.70 -6.68 -19.25
CA ILE A 104 6.47 -7.92 -19.05
C ILE A 104 5.81 -9.03 -19.86
N SER A 105 6.59 -9.81 -20.60
CA SER A 105 6.08 -10.86 -21.49
C SER A 105 6.97 -12.11 -21.48
N LYS A 106 6.55 -13.14 -22.22
CA LYS A 106 7.35 -14.35 -22.43
C LYS A 106 8.76 -14.00 -22.95
N GLY A 107 9.77 -14.62 -22.35
CA GLY A 107 11.18 -14.37 -22.63
C GLY A 107 11.82 -13.30 -21.76
N CYS A 108 11.05 -12.63 -20.87
CA CYS A 108 11.58 -11.78 -19.83
C CYS A 108 11.89 -12.60 -18.55
N LEU A 109 12.86 -12.13 -17.79
CA LEU A 109 13.15 -12.59 -16.43
C LEU A 109 12.62 -11.57 -15.44
N VAL A 110 11.97 -12.05 -14.39
CA VAL A 110 11.53 -11.21 -13.26
C VAL A 110 12.14 -11.76 -11.98
N ILE A 111 12.81 -10.90 -11.23
CA ILE A 111 13.30 -11.16 -9.87
C ILE A 111 12.32 -10.49 -8.91
N SER A 112 11.49 -11.30 -8.24
CA SER A 112 10.39 -10.84 -7.40
C SER A 112 10.69 -11.07 -5.92
N ASP A 113 10.41 -10.09 -5.06
CA ASP A 113 10.43 -10.30 -3.62
C ASP A 113 9.38 -11.35 -3.22
N GLU A 114 9.72 -12.22 -2.25
CA GLU A 114 8.82 -13.31 -1.82
C GLU A 114 7.54 -12.84 -1.16
N LEU A 115 7.49 -11.60 -0.67
CA LEU A 115 6.34 -11.00 0.01
C LEU A 115 5.57 -10.00 -0.84
N ASN A 116 5.84 -9.95 -2.14
CA ASN A 116 5.09 -9.09 -3.05
C ASN A 116 3.59 -9.39 -3.03
N HIS A 117 2.80 -8.34 -3.16
CA HIS A 117 1.34 -8.36 -3.10
C HIS A 117 0.71 -9.28 -4.14
N ALA A 118 -0.42 -9.89 -3.80
CA ALA A 118 -1.15 -10.82 -4.66
C ALA A 118 -1.46 -10.27 -6.06
N SER A 119 -1.67 -8.95 -6.21
CA SER A 119 -1.88 -8.31 -7.51
C SER A 119 -0.64 -8.35 -8.40
N ILE A 120 0.55 -8.19 -7.83
CA ILE A 120 1.83 -8.35 -8.53
C ILE A 120 2.01 -9.81 -8.95
N ILE A 121 1.83 -10.75 -8.02
CA ILE A 121 1.96 -12.19 -8.29
C ILE A 121 1.02 -12.61 -9.42
N LEU A 122 -0.24 -12.17 -9.39
CA LEU A 122 -1.22 -12.46 -10.44
C LEU A 122 -0.81 -11.83 -11.77
N GLY A 123 -0.42 -10.55 -11.78
CA GLY A 123 0.03 -9.86 -13.00
C GLY A 123 1.26 -10.52 -13.61
N LEU A 124 2.24 -10.93 -12.80
CA LEU A 124 3.41 -11.67 -13.27
C LEU A 124 3.05 -13.06 -13.83
N ARG A 125 2.10 -13.76 -13.21
CA ARG A 125 1.59 -15.03 -13.73
C ARG A 125 0.92 -14.86 -15.10
N LEU A 126 0.10 -13.83 -15.26
CA LEU A 126 -0.57 -13.51 -16.52
C LEU A 126 0.40 -13.09 -17.63
N SER A 127 1.54 -12.51 -17.28
CA SER A 127 2.58 -12.09 -18.23
C SER A 127 3.25 -13.25 -18.95
N GLY A 128 3.25 -14.44 -18.35
CA GLY A 128 3.96 -15.63 -18.84
C GLY A 128 5.49 -15.51 -18.81
N ALA A 129 6.03 -14.53 -18.09
CA ALA A 129 7.47 -14.38 -17.87
C ALA A 129 8.03 -15.47 -16.95
N THR A 130 9.34 -15.64 -16.97
CA THR A 130 10.02 -16.48 -15.98
C THR A 130 10.24 -15.68 -14.72
N VAL A 131 9.67 -16.15 -13.60
CA VAL A 131 9.78 -15.50 -12.29
C VAL A 131 10.73 -16.28 -11.40
N ALA A 132 11.74 -15.60 -10.86
CA ALA A 132 12.62 -16.11 -9.81
C ALA A 132 12.41 -15.28 -8.55
N VAL A 133 12.18 -15.96 -7.42
CA VAL A 133 11.85 -15.30 -6.15
C VAL A 133 13.12 -15.17 -5.31
N PHE A 134 13.31 -14.01 -4.69
CA PHE A 134 14.35 -13.79 -3.70
C PHE A 134 13.77 -13.57 -2.30
N LYS A 135 14.57 -13.86 -1.26
CA LYS A 135 14.16 -13.71 0.13
C LYS A 135 13.89 -12.26 0.47
N HIS A 136 12.82 -12.03 1.21
CA HIS A 136 12.34 -10.70 1.54
C HIS A 136 13.46 -9.75 2.01
N ASN A 137 13.55 -8.62 1.33
CA ASN A 137 14.45 -7.50 1.63
C ASN A 137 15.95 -7.89 1.75
N ASN A 138 16.33 -9.05 1.19
CA ASN A 138 17.70 -9.56 1.20
C ASN A 138 18.40 -9.25 -0.12
N VAL A 139 19.18 -8.18 -0.11
CA VAL A 139 19.86 -7.61 -1.30
C VAL A 139 20.93 -8.57 -1.84
N GLU A 140 21.66 -9.26 -0.96
CA GLU A 140 22.69 -10.23 -1.33
C GLU A 140 22.07 -11.45 -2.04
N HIS A 141 20.91 -11.92 -1.53
CA HIS A 141 20.16 -13.00 -2.17
C HIS A 141 19.54 -12.55 -3.50
N LEU A 142 19.03 -11.32 -3.59
CA LEU A 142 18.55 -10.72 -4.84
C LEU A 142 19.66 -10.75 -5.90
N GLU A 143 20.86 -10.25 -5.58
CA GLU A 143 21.98 -10.22 -6.54
C GLU A 143 22.42 -11.62 -6.94
N LYS A 144 22.49 -12.57 -5.99
CA LYS A 144 22.81 -13.99 -6.27
C LYS A 144 21.82 -14.62 -7.23
N VAL A 145 20.51 -14.43 -7.00
CA VAL A 145 19.44 -14.98 -7.85
C VAL A 145 19.49 -14.34 -9.23
N LEU A 146 19.64 -13.02 -9.29
CA LEU A 146 19.74 -12.27 -10.55
C LEU A 146 20.91 -12.77 -11.40
N ARG A 147 22.12 -12.77 -10.85
CA ARG A 147 23.34 -13.22 -11.53
C ARG A 147 23.23 -14.66 -12.02
N SER A 148 22.76 -15.56 -11.17
CA SER A 148 22.60 -16.98 -11.54
C SER A 148 21.65 -17.17 -12.72
N ASN A 149 20.53 -16.42 -12.77
CA ASN A 149 19.56 -16.56 -13.84
C ASN A 149 20.01 -15.87 -15.14
N ILE A 150 20.77 -14.76 -15.04
CA ILE A 150 21.35 -14.12 -16.23
C ILE A 150 22.37 -15.07 -16.91
N VAL A 151 23.26 -15.70 -16.12
CA VAL A 151 24.26 -16.64 -16.63
C VAL A 151 23.63 -17.88 -17.27
N LYS A 152 22.56 -18.41 -16.65
CA LYS A 152 21.84 -19.59 -17.20
C LYS A 152 21.08 -19.29 -18.47
N GLY A 153 20.66 -18.04 -18.68
CA GLY A 153 19.79 -17.66 -19.78
C GLY A 153 18.39 -18.28 -19.69
N HIS A 154 17.64 -18.15 -20.78
CA HIS A 154 16.25 -18.65 -20.86
C HIS A 154 16.21 -20.19 -20.80
N PRO A 155 15.43 -20.83 -19.91
CA PRO A 155 15.51 -22.26 -19.59
C PRO A 155 15.34 -23.19 -20.80
N ARG A 156 14.53 -22.81 -21.79
CA ARG A 156 14.25 -23.66 -22.95
C ARG A 156 15.22 -23.45 -24.12
N SER A 157 15.84 -22.28 -24.24
CA SER A 157 16.63 -21.92 -25.43
C SER A 157 18.08 -21.59 -25.12
N GLY A 158 18.47 -21.43 -23.85
CA GLY A 158 19.79 -20.94 -23.45
C GLY A 158 20.12 -19.51 -23.91
N ARG A 159 19.19 -18.84 -24.63
CA ARG A 159 19.41 -17.49 -25.14
C ARG A 159 19.36 -16.44 -24.04
N PRO A 160 19.98 -15.26 -24.22
CA PRO A 160 19.83 -14.14 -23.31
C PRO A 160 18.36 -13.75 -23.12
N TRP A 161 18.02 -13.23 -21.96
CA TRP A 161 16.70 -12.71 -21.65
C TRP A 161 16.37 -11.48 -22.50
N LYS A 162 15.12 -11.34 -22.94
CA LYS A 162 14.66 -10.13 -23.66
C LYS A 162 14.80 -8.88 -22.81
N LYS A 163 14.34 -8.98 -21.57
CA LYS A 163 14.43 -7.95 -20.54
C LYS A 163 14.54 -8.62 -19.19
N VAL A 164 15.14 -7.93 -18.23
CA VAL A 164 15.27 -8.36 -16.84
C VAL A 164 14.61 -7.30 -15.95
N PHE A 165 13.70 -7.73 -15.08
CA PHE A 165 12.99 -6.87 -14.15
C PHE A 165 13.27 -7.26 -12.71
N ILE A 166 13.40 -6.27 -11.85
CA ILE A 166 13.33 -6.40 -10.39
C ILE A 166 11.99 -5.80 -9.97
N VAL A 167 11.20 -6.54 -9.19
CA VAL A 167 9.85 -6.14 -8.77
C VAL A 167 9.76 -6.19 -7.26
N VAL A 168 9.54 -5.02 -6.63
CA VAL A 168 9.49 -4.84 -5.17
C VAL A 168 8.39 -3.86 -4.78
N GLU A 169 7.98 -3.89 -3.50
CA GLU A 169 7.10 -2.89 -2.90
C GLU A 169 7.90 -1.89 -2.05
N GLY A 170 7.46 -0.65 -1.96
CA GLY A 170 8.08 0.38 -1.13
C GLY A 170 7.91 0.08 0.37
N VAL A 171 6.68 -0.19 0.78
CA VAL A 171 6.33 -0.66 2.14
C VAL A 171 5.46 -1.91 2.01
N TYR A 172 5.85 -2.97 2.70
CA TYR A 172 5.13 -4.25 2.70
C TYR A 172 4.01 -4.26 3.74
N SER A 173 2.80 -4.53 3.29
CA SER A 173 1.57 -4.33 4.05
C SER A 173 1.40 -5.25 5.26
N MET A 174 2.04 -6.42 5.26
CA MET A 174 1.91 -7.41 6.33
C MET A 174 3.06 -7.32 7.34
N GLU A 175 4.24 -6.96 6.89
CA GLU A 175 5.47 -6.86 7.69
C GLU A 175 5.73 -5.45 8.22
N GLY A 176 5.19 -4.42 7.57
CA GLY A 176 5.55 -3.03 7.85
C GLY A 176 7.02 -2.72 7.56
N SER A 177 7.69 -3.55 6.77
CA SER A 177 9.08 -3.35 6.38
C SER A 177 9.19 -2.34 5.23
N ILE A 178 10.29 -1.60 5.20
CA ILE A 178 10.66 -0.68 4.12
C ILE A 178 11.71 -1.34 3.23
N VAL A 179 11.55 -1.23 1.92
CA VAL A 179 12.50 -1.78 0.94
C VAL A 179 13.86 -1.07 0.99
N ARG A 180 14.93 -1.81 0.79
CA ARG A 180 16.30 -1.28 0.69
C ARG A 180 16.56 -0.73 -0.72
N LEU A 181 15.82 0.33 -1.08
CA LEU A 181 15.76 0.85 -2.43
C LEU A 181 17.13 1.34 -2.97
N PRO A 182 17.99 2.03 -2.20
CA PRO A 182 19.28 2.49 -2.69
C PRO A 182 20.16 1.36 -3.22
N GLU A 183 20.22 0.25 -2.49
CA GLU A 183 21.02 -0.92 -2.87
C GLU A 183 20.42 -1.65 -4.08
N ILE A 184 19.09 -1.71 -4.16
CA ILE A 184 18.39 -2.31 -5.31
C ILE A 184 18.65 -1.49 -6.59
N ILE A 185 18.64 -0.16 -6.51
CA ILE A 185 18.99 0.72 -7.64
C ILE A 185 20.44 0.51 -8.08
N ALA A 186 21.35 0.33 -7.13
CA ALA A 186 22.75 0.03 -7.47
C ALA A 186 22.89 -1.29 -8.23
N ILE A 187 22.18 -2.34 -7.79
CA ILE A 187 22.14 -3.63 -8.51
C ILE A 187 21.48 -3.47 -9.87
N LYS A 188 20.30 -2.81 -9.94
CA LYS A 188 19.61 -2.53 -11.20
C LYS A 188 20.56 -1.91 -12.21
N LYS A 189 21.28 -0.86 -11.83
CA LYS A 189 22.24 -0.17 -12.72
C LYS A 189 23.39 -1.07 -13.16
N ARG A 190 23.94 -1.87 -12.23
CA ARG A 190 25.05 -2.81 -12.49
C ARG A 190 24.71 -3.87 -13.52
N TYR A 191 23.48 -4.41 -13.47
CA TYR A 191 23.05 -5.51 -14.33
C TYR A 191 22.19 -5.06 -15.52
N GLY A 192 21.94 -3.78 -15.71
CA GLY A 192 21.09 -3.25 -16.77
C GLY A 192 19.63 -3.76 -16.68
N ALA A 193 19.14 -3.98 -15.47
CA ALA A 193 17.76 -4.41 -15.22
C ALA A 193 16.80 -3.22 -15.12
N TYR A 194 15.53 -3.48 -15.33
CA TYR A 194 14.44 -2.53 -15.08
C TYR A 194 13.89 -2.73 -13.66
N LEU A 195 13.49 -1.64 -13.00
CA LEU A 195 12.92 -1.65 -11.68
C LEU A 195 11.44 -1.26 -11.71
N TYR A 196 10.59 -2.16 -11.21
CA TYR A 196 9.19 -1.92 -10.92
C TYR A 196 9.03 -1.74 -9.41
N LEU A 197 8.59 -0.58 -8.97
CA LEU A 197 8.37 -0.24 -7.56
C LEU A 197 6.88 0.00 -7.32
N ASP A 198 6.27 -0.81 -6.48
CA ASP A 198 4.90 -0.63 -6.00
C ASP A 198 4.91 0.22 -4.72
N GLU A 199 4.45 1.45 -4.85
CA GLU A 199 4.37 2.46 -3.77
C GLU A 199 2.99 2.50 -3.08
N ALA A 200 2.17 1.45 -3.24
CA ALA A 200 0.78 1.46 -2.77
C ALA A 200 0.63 1.77 -1.27
N HIS A 201 1.61 1.42 -0.43
CA HIS A 201 1.62 1.70 1.01
C HIS A 201 2.53 2.85 1.42
N SER A 202 3.29 3.41 0.49
CA SER A 202 4.28 4.45 0.77
C SER A 202 3.94 5.81 0.17
N VAL A 203 3.34 5.86 -1.03
CA VAL A 203 2.94 7.13 -1.64
C VAL A 203 1.90 7.85 -0.78
N GLY A 204 2.10 9.13 -0.55
CA GLY A 204 1.33 9.94 0.40
C GLY A 204 1.79 9.79 1.84
N ALA A 205 2.27 8.60 2.24
CA ALA A 205 2.55 8.27 3.65
C ALA A 205 4.02 8.42 4.06
N MET A 206 4.95 8.32 3.11
CA MET A 206 6.40 8.28 3.37
C MET A 206 7.13 9.39 2.62
N GLY A 207 8.27 9.77 3.19
CA GLY A 207 9.13 10.84 2.67
C GLY A 207 8.71 12.23 3.14
N PRO A 208 9.63 13.20 3.14
CA PRO A 208 9.39 14.56 3.65
C PRO A 208 8.35 15.34 2.84
N ARG A 209 8.14 15.00 1.57
CA ARG A 209 7.14 15.57 0.67
C ARG A 209 5.95 14.64 0.44
N GLY A 210 5.92 13.47 1.11
CA GLY A 210 4.88 12.46 0.93
C GLY A 210 4.91 11.74 -0.43
N ARG A 211 6.05 11.73 -1.13
CA ARG A 211 6.17 11.16 -2.48
C ARG A 211 6.59 9.68 -2.49
N GLY A 212 6.53 9.00 -1.33
CA GLY A 212 6.83 7.59 -1.20
C GLY A 212 8.29 7.29 -0.83
N ILE A 213 8.74 6.08 -1.13
CA ILE A 213 10.06 5.59 -0.71
C ILE A 213 11.19 6.24 -1.50
N VAL A 214 10.95 6.62 -2.74
CA VAL A 214 11.93 7.39 -3.53
C VAL A 214 12.25 8.71 -2.82
N ASP A 215 11.23 9.40 -2.32
CA ASP A 215 11.37 10.65 -1.55
C ASP A 215 11.96 10.40 -0.14
N TYR A 216 11.59 9.30 0.50
CA TYR A 216 12.11 8.91 1.81
C TYR A 216 13.64 8.75 1.81
N TYR A 217 14.20 8.15 0.75
CA TYR A 217 15.64 8.00 0.57
C TYR A 217 16.29 9.15 -0.19
N ASN A 218 15.55 10.20 -0.53
CA ASN A 218 16.02 11.34 -1.31
C ASN A 218 16.72 10.91 -2.62
N LEU A 219 16.11 9.98 -3.35
CA LEU A 219 16.59 9.45 -4.61
C LEU A 219 15.98 10.17 -5.80
N ASN A 220 16.62 10.03 -6.97
CA ASN A 220 16.03 10.52 -8.21
C ASN A 220 14.90 9.59 -8.66
N PRO A 221 13.65 10.06 -8.84
CA PRO A 221 12.55 9.23 -9.31
C PRO A 221 12.80 8.60 -10.70
N MET A 222 13.65 9.21 -11.52
CA MET A 222 14.04 8.64 -12.82
C MET A 222 14.96 7.42 -12.72
N ASP A 223 15.50 7.10 -11.54
CA ASP A 223 16.22 5.85 -11.30
C ASP A 223 15.28 4.63 -11.15
N VAL A 224 13.99 4.86 -10.99
CA VAL A 224 12.94 3.84 -11.01
C VAL A 224 12.25 3.88 -12.36
N ASP A 225 12.24 2.76 -13.10
CA ASP A 225 11.70 2.74 -14.47
C ASP A 225 10.18 2.76 -14.48
N ILE A 226 9.56 2.13 -13.48
CA ILE A 226 8.11 1.99 -13.39
C ILE A 226 7.69 2.19 -11.94
N LEU A 227 6.99 3.29 -11.70
CA LEU A 227 6.34 3.57 -10.42
C LEU A 227 4.87 3.17 -10.52
N MET A 228 4.43 2.33 -9.60
CA MET A 228 3.02 2.01 -9.39
C MET A 228 2.57 2.56 -8.04
N GLY A 229 1.35 3.05 -7.96
CA GLY A 229 0.73 3.39 -6.69
C GLY A 229 -0.78 3.31 -6.72
N THR A 230 -1.39 3.46 -5.55
CA THR A 230 -2.84 3.41 -5.40
C THR A 230 -3.39 4.69 -4.77
N PHE A 231 -4.60 5.04 -5.17
CA PHE A 231 -5.36 6.14 -4.57
C PHE A 231 -6.22 5.70 -3.38
N THR A 232 -6.31 4.38 -3.15
CA THR A 232 -7.23 3.77 -2.18
C THR A 232 -6.80 3.90 -0.72
N LYS A 233 -5.64 4.48 -0.45
CA LYS A 233 -5.06 4.57 0.88
C LYS A 233 -4.85 6.02 1.29
N SER A 234 -3.66 6.59 1.04
CA SER A 234 -3.31 7.96 1.47
C SER A 234 -4.22 9.04 0.90
N PHE A 235 -4.78 8.86 -0.31
CA PHE A 235 -5.57 9.88 -0.98
C PHE A 235 -7.09 9.74 -0.75
N GLY A 236 -7.54 8.71 -0.03
CA GLY A 236 -8.93 8.51 0.35
C GLY A 236 -9.90 8.34 -0.83
N ALA A 237 -9.46 7.70 -1.93
CA ALA A 237 -10.21 7.57 -3.17
C ALA A 237 -10.25 6.11 -3.68
N ALA A 238 -10.50 5.89 -4.94
CA ALA A 238 -10.41 4.60 -5.61
C ALA A 238 -9.42 4.66 -6.79
N GLY A 239 -8.89 3.49 -7.19
CA GLY A 239 -8.00 3.42 -8.35
C GLY A 239 -6.52 3.41 -8.02
N GLY A 240 -5.71 3.58 -9.06
CA GLY A 240 -4.26 3.63 -8.98
C GLY A 240 -3.64 4.21 -10.24
N TYR A 241 -2.34 4.20 -10.33
CA TYR A 241 -1.58 4.75 -11.45
C TYR A 241 -0.35 3.91 -11.77
N ILE A 242 0.10 4.01 -13.02
CA ILE A 242 1.48 3.70 -13.43
C ILE A 242 2.11 5.02 -13.89
N ALA A 243 3.34 5.27 -13.46
CA ALA A 243 4.07 6.49 -13.78
C ALA A 243 5.53 6.18 -14.15
N GLY A 244 6.13 7.03 -14.98
CA GLY A 244 7.50 6.86 -15.46
C GLY A 244 7.80 7.69 -16.70
N SER A 245 8.55 7.12 -17.66
CA SER A 245 8.87 7.81 -18.91
C SER A 245 7.64 7.98 -19.80
N SER A 246 7.59 9.08 -20.55
CA SER A 246 6.51 9.33 -21.53
C SER A 246 6.36 8.20 -22.55
N ALA A 247 7.46 7.61 -22.99
CA ALA A 247 7.43 6.48 -23.93
C ALA A 247 6.72 5.26 -23.35
N LEU A 248 6.97 4.92 -22.07
CA LEU A 248 6.28 3.84 -21.37
C LEU A 248 4.78 4.12 -21.26
N ILE A 249 4.43 5.32 -20.85
CA ILE A 249 3.03 5.68 -20.61
C ILE A 249 2.23 5.74 -21.91
N GLN A 250 2.79 6.27 -22.99
CA GLN A 250 2.17 6.23 -24.30
C GLN A 250 1.96 4.80 -24.80
N TYR A 251 2.95 3.91 -24.60
CA TYR A 251 2.79 2.50 -24.91
C TYR A 251 1.63 1.87 -24.14
N LEU A 252 1.50 2.17 -22.86
CA LEU A 252 0.40 1.65 -22.02
C LEU A 252 -0.96 2.21 -22.46
N ARG A 253 -1.07 3.50 -22.81
CA ARG A 253 -2.32 4.08 -23.33
C ARG A 253 -2.82 3.36 -24.58
N LEU A 254 -1.92 2.85 -25.41
CA LEU A 254 -2.27 2.13 -26.64
C LEU A 254 -2.54 0.63 -26.42
N ARG A 255 -2.00 0.02 -25.38
CA ARG A 255 -1.95 -1.45 -25.25
C ARG A 255 -2.56 -1.98 -23.96
N SER A 256 -2.69 -1.16 -22.93
CA SER A 256 -3.14 -1.65 -21.62
C SER A 256 -4.61 -2.01 -21.63
N GLN A 257 -4.89 -3.24 -21.22
CA GLN A 257 -6.27 -3.69 -20.98
C GLN A 257 -6.98 -2.87 -19.90
N ALA A 258 -6.22 -2.26 -18.97
CA ALA A 258 -6.76 -1.36 -17.95
C ALA A 258 -7.24 -0.02 -18.53
N PHE A 259 -6.85 0.33 -19.76
CA PHE A 259 -7.25 1.56 -20.44
C PHE A 259 -8.31 1.31 -21.51
N VAL A 260 -8.24 0.13 -22.14
CA VAL A 260 -9.08 -0.24 -23.31
C VAL A 260 -10.48 -0.71 -22.89
N TYR A 261 -10.59 -1.54 -21.85
CA TYR A 261 -11.86 -2.22 -21.55
C TYR A 261 -12.70 -1.62 -20.43
N PRO A 262 -12.13 -1.23 -19.27
CA PRO A 262 -12.95 -0.71 -18.17
C PRO A 262 -13.49 0.68 -18.47
N SER A 263 -14.68 0.97 -17.94
CA SER A 263 -15.18 2.34 -17.89
C SER A 263 -14.18 3.27 -17.21
N ALA A 264 -14.11 4.52 -17.68
CA ALA A 264 -13.24 5.53 -17.12
C ALA A 264 -13.54 5.78 -15.63
N MET A 265 -12.51 6.19 -14.89
CA MET A 265 -12.67 6.59 -13.49
C MET A 265 -13.72 7.69 -13.37
N SER A 266 -14.57 7.62 -12.35
CA SER A 266 -15.58 8.61 -12.04
C SER A 266 -14.96 9.99 -11.77
N ALA A 267 -15.56 11.07 -12.26
CA ALA A 267 -15.07 12.44 -12.08
C ALA A 267 -14.91 12.83 -10.59
N PRO A 268 -15.85 12.57 -9.68
CA PRO A 268 -15.67 12.88 -8.27
C PRO A 268 -14.50 12.13 -7.63
N VAL A 269 -14.22 10.89 -8.05
CA VAL A 269 -13.05 10.13 -7.59
C VAL A 269 -11.75 10.76 -8.09
N ALA A 270 -11.70 11.14 -9.37
CA ALA A 270 -10.55 11.84 -9.93
C ALA A 270 -10.30 13.18 -9.21
N GLN A 271 -11.36 13.95 -8.94
CA GLN A 271 -11.28 15.22 -8.23
C GLN A 271 -10.80 15.07 -6.79
N GLN A 272 -11.25 14.03 -6.09
CA GLN A 272 -10.77 13.69 -4.74
C GLN A 272 -9.26 13.53 -4.73
N VAL A 273 -8.71 12.76 -5.69
CA VAL A 273 -7.26 12.53 -5.80
C VAL A 273 -6.52 13.81 -6.14
N ILE A 274 -6.97 14.56 -7.13
CA ILE A 274 -6.38 15.85 -7.52
C ILE A 274 -6.31 16.79 -6.32
N THR A 275 -7.40 16.92 -5.58
CA THR A 275 -7.49 17.82 -4.42
C THR A 275 -6.56 17.38 -3.31
N SER A 276 -6.54 16.09 -2.96
CA SER A 276 -5.68 15.57 -1.90
C SER A 276 -4.18 15.68 -2.25
N MET A 277 -3.78 15.40 -3.50
CA MET A 277 -2.40 15.57 -3.96
C MET A 277 -1.98 17.04 -3.98
N LYS A 278 -2.81 17.95 -4.53
CA LYS A 278 -2.54 19.38 -4.52
C LYS A 278 -2.48 19.95 -3.11
N SER A 279 -3.29 19.47 -2.19
CA SER A 279 -3.22 19.84 -0.77
C SER A 279 -1.86 19.46 -0.14
N ILE A 280 -1.28 18.31 -0.51
CA ILE A 280 0.05 17.91 -0.04
C ILE A 280 1.13 18.77 -0.70
N MET A 281 1.06 19.03 -2.01
CA MET A 281 2.07 19.79 -2.75
C MET A 281 2.12 21.27 -2.39
N TYR A 282 0.97 21.89 -2.25
CA TYR A 282 0.85 23.34 -2.19
C TYR A 282 0.07 23.88 -0.99
N GLY A 283 -0.56 22.98 -0.22
CA GLY A 283 -1.42 23.35 0.89
C GLY A 283 -0.99 22.81 2.22
N LYS A 284 -1.93 22.71 3.14
CA LYS A 284 -1.71 22.20 4.49
C LYS A 284 -1.64 20.66 4.58
N GLY A 285 -1.91 19.94 3.49
CA GLY A 285 -1.88 18.48 3.47
C GLY A 285 -0.53 17.88 3.82
N ILE A 286 0.56 18.61 3.59
CA ILE A 286 1.90 18.19 4.02
C ILE A 286 2.01 18.01 5.53
N LEU A 287 1.27 18.75 6.33
CA LEU A 287 1.24 18.61 7.78
C LEU A 287 0.66 17.25 8.21
N ARG A 288 -0.23 16.68 7.41
CA ARG A 288 -0.79 15.34 7.64
C ARG A 288 0.29 14.25 7.50
N VAL A 289 1.26 14.42 6.59
CA VAL A 289 2.39 13.48 6.44
C VAL A 289 3.24 13.48 7.72
N ALA A 290 3.59 14.66 8.23
CA ALA A 290 4.33 14.79 9.48
C ALA A 290 3.53 14.25 10.69
N GLN A 291 2.21 14.48 10.72
CA GLN A 291 1.32 13.96 11.76
C GLN A 291 1.26 12.43 11.73
N LEU A 292 1.14 11.83 10.55
CA LEU A 292 1.16 10.38 10.39
C LEU A 292 2.46 9.77 10.95
N ALA A 293 3.61 10.37 10.62
CA ALA A 293 4.90 9.91 11.12
C ALA A 293 4.98 9.98 12.66
N ARG A 294 4.52 11.09 13.27
CA ARG A 294 4.44 11.22 14.74
C ARG A 294 3.54 10.16 15.35
N ASN A 295 2.30 10.02 14.85
CA ASN A 295 1.34 9.04 15.33
C ASN A 295 1.89 7.62 15.28
N SER A 296 2.51 7.25 14.16
CA SER A 296 3.08 5.91 13.94
C SER A 296 4.22 5.61 14.91
N LYS A 297 5.14 6.56 15.07
CA LYS A 297 6.27 6.42 15.99
C LYS A 297 5.81 6.33 17.45
N TYR A 298 4.90 7.22 17.86
CA TYR A 298 4.36 7.23 19.20
C TYR A 298 3.65 5.91 19.53
N PHE A 299 2.71 5.48 18.69
CA PHE A 299 1.94 4.25 18.91
C PHE A 299 2.86 3.01 18.97
N ARG A 300 3.83 2.90 18.06
CA ARG A 300 4.82 1.81 18.05
C ARG A 300 5.63 1.75 19.34
N GLN A 301 6.19 2.87 19.76
CA GLN A 301 7.03 2.94 20.97
C GLN A 301 6.22 2.60 22.24
N ARG A 302 4.97 3.06 22.34
CA ARG A 302 4.08 2.73 23.45
C ARG A 302 3.77 1.23 23.50
N LEU A 303 3.46 0.59 22.37
CA LEU A 303 3.24 -0.85 22.32
C LEU A 303 4.50 -1.64 22.74
N GLN A 304 5.67 -1.21 22.30
CA GLN A 304 6.94 -1.83 22.70
C GLN A 304 7.20 -1.65 24.20
N GLN A 305 6.88 -0.48 24.76
CA GLN A 305 6.99 -0.20 26.20
C GLN A 305 6.07 -1.12 27.04
N MET A 306 4.87 -1.40 26.55
CA MET A 306 3.88 -2.30 27.18
C MET A 306 4.28 -3.79 27.12
N GLY A 307 5.34 -4.14 26.37
CA GLY A 307 5.84 -5.51 26.29
C GLY A 307 5.30 -6.31 25.12
N PHE A 308 4.70 -5.67 24.12
CA PHE A 308 4.32 -6.34 22.88
C PHE A 308 5.51 -6.55 21.93
N ILE A 309 5.46 -7.60 21.11
CA ILE A 309 6.41 -7.81 20.02
C ILE A 309 5.84 -7.17 18.76
N ILE A 310 6.53 -6.14 18.28
CA ILE A 310 6.14 -5.36 17.11
C ILE A 310 7.17 -5.58 16.00
N TYR A 311 6.70 -5.89 14.79
CA TYR A 311 7.51 -6.03 13.59
C TYR A 311 7.51 -4.74 12.76
N GLY A 312 8.34 -4.75 11.71
CA GLY A 312 8.45 -3.68 10.72
C GLY A 312 9.44 -2.59 11.09
N HIS A 313 9.56 -1.63 10.18
CA HIS A 313 10.46 -0.48 10.33
C HIS A 313 9.83 0.58 11.24
N ASP A 314 10.65 1.30 11.98
CA ASP A 314 10.17 2.31 12.94
C ASP A 314 9.39 3.46 12.29
N ASP A 315 9.72 3.83 11.08
CA ASP A 315 9.03 4.89 10.33
C ASP A 315 7.81 4.39 9.53
N SER A 316 7.53 3.08 9.55
CA SER A 316 6.39 2.53 8.81
C SER A 316 5.06 2.89 9.47
N PRO A 317 4.05 3.37 8.70
CA PRO A 317 2.71 3.61 9.23
C PRO A 317 1.91 2.31 9.47
N VAL A 318 2.44 1.18 9.03
CA VAL A 318 1.89 -0.16 9.28
C VAL A 318 2.61 -0.78 10.47
N ILE A 319 1.85 -1.16 11.49
CA ILE A 319 2.39 -1.65 12.76
C ILE A 319 1.83 -3.05 13.05
N PRO A 320 2.57 -4.11 12.70
CA PRO A 320 2.18 -5.49 12.99
C PRO A 320 2.54 -5.86 14.43
N LEU A 321 1.54 -6.30 15.21
CA LEU A 321 1.68 -6.85 16.55
C LEU A 321 1.54 -8.36 16.50
N LEU A 322 2.56 -9.10 16.92
CA LEU A 322 2.59 -10.55 16.83
C LEU A 322 1.73 -11.22 17.92
N LEU A 323 0.88 -12.12 17.47
CA LEU A 323 -0.01 -12.92 18.31
C LEU A 323 0.36 -14.41 18.33
N PHE A 324 1.08 -14.89 17.30
CA PHE A 324 1.62 -16.23 17.10
C PHE A 324 0.59 -17.37 16.99
N MET A 325 -0.64 -17.19 17.45
CA MET A 325 -1.66 -18.23 17.53
C MET A 325 -2.98 -17.80 16.87
N PRO A 326 -3.60 -18.63 15.98
CA PRO A 326 -4.86 -18.33 15.32
C PRO A 326 -5.99 -17.95 16.27
N ALA A 327 -6.14 -18.70 17.36
CA ALA A 327 -7.16 -18.45 18.38
C ALA A 327 -7.02 -17.05 19.02
N LYS A 328 -5.80 -16.56 19.20
CA LYS A 328 -5.54 -15.24 19.79
C LYS A 328 -5.84 -14.10 18.85
N ILE A 329 -5.74 -14.29 17.53
CA ILE A 329 -6.13 -13.26 16.55
C ILE A 329 -7.60 -12.91 16.72
N ARG A 330 -8.45 -13.93 16.65
CA ARG A 330 -9.91 -13.72 16.76
C ARG A 330 -10.27 -13.12 18.12
N ALA A 331 -9.73 -13.68 19.20
CA ALA A 331 -9.98 -13.18 20.54
C ALA A 331 -9.54 -11.71 20.70
N PHE A 332 -8.35 -11.35 20.21
CA PHE A 332 -7.84 -10.00 20.25
C PHE A 332 -8.72 -8.99 19.49
N VAL A 333 -9.04 -9.32 18.23
CA VAL A 333 -9.86 -8.44 17.37
C VAL A 333 -11.25 -8.23 17.96
N LEU A 334 -11.89 -9.30 18.44
CA LEU A 334 -13.23 -9.21 19.03
C LEU A 334 -13.23 -8.45 20.36
N GLU A 335 -12.22 -8.67 21.19
CA GLU A 335 -12.14 -7.98 22.48
C GLU A 335 -11.84 -6.49 22.31
N CYS A 336 -10.91 -6.13 21.42
CA CYS A 336 -10.71 -4.72 21.07
C CYS A 336 -11.99 -4.08 20.51
N LEU A 337 -12.74 -4.79 19.67
CA LEU A 337 -14.00 -4.29 19.11
C LEU A 337 -15.09 -4.10 20.16
N ARG A 338 -15.16 -4.96 21.19
CA ARG A 338 -16.08 -4.79 22.32
C ARG A 338 -15.85 -3.47 23.02
N HIS A 339 -14.60 -3.02 23.07
CA HIS A 339 -14.18 -1.74 23.65
C HIS A 339 -14.04 -0.61 22.63
N ASN A 340 -14.72 -0.68 21.48
CA ASN A 340 -14.75 0.37 20.44
C ASN A 340 -13.41 0.63 19.73
N VAL A 341 -12.51 -0.34 19.71
CA VAL A 341 -11.27 -0.28 18.91
C VAL A 341 -11.34 -1.30 17.79
N ALA A 342 -11.35 -0.81 16.55
CA ALA A 342 -11.39 -1.65 15.36
C ALA A 342 -9.97 -1.88 14.81
N THR A 343 -9.56 -3.15 14.70
CA THR A 343 -8.27 -3.56 14.14
C THR A 343 -8.45 -4.75 13.18
N VAL A 344 -7.41 -5.09 12.44
CA VAL A 344 -7.43 -6.19 11.47
C VAL A 344 -6.51 -7.31 11.97
N GLY A 345 -7.10 -8.49 12.15
CA GLY A 345 -6.34 -9.73 12.36
C GLY A 345 -5.88 -10.31 11.02
N VAL A 346 -4.64 -10.74 10.96
CA VAL A 346 -4.02 -11.35 9.78
C VAL A 346 -3.41 -12.68 10.16
N GLY A 347 -3.82 -13.74 9.46
CA GLY A 347 -3.33 -15.09 9.65
C GLY A 347 -3.08 -15.81 8.34
N PHE A 348 -2.82 -17.11 8.42
CA PHE A 348 -2.64 -17.97 7.25
C PHE A 348 -3.86 -17.89 6.30
N PRO A 349 -3.68 -17.81 4.96
CA PRO A 349 -2.41 -17.95 4.22
C PRO A 349 -1.67 -16.62 3.96
N ALA A 350 -2.16 -15.48 4.46
CA ALA A 350 -1.51 -14.18 4.24
C ALA A 350 -0.22 -14.00 5.05
N THR A 351 -0.06 -14.77 6.14
CA THR A 351 1.17 -14.85 6.93
C THR A 351 1.47 -16.32 7.24
N LYS A 352 2.67 -16.62 7.73
CA LYS A 352 3.00 -17.97 8.24
C LYS A 352 2.16 -18.25 9.49
N MET A 353 1.75 -19.50 9.70
CA MET A 353 0.93 -19.91 10.86
C MET A 353 1.57 -19.56 12.22
N THR A 354 2.91 -19.47 12.27
CA THR A 354 3.65 -19.09 13.50
C THR A 354 3.91 -17.59 13.62
N GLU A 355 3.49 -16.79 12.65
CA GLU A 355 3.74 -15.35 12.59
C GLU A 355 2.44 -14.55 12.46
N GLU A 356 1.36 -15.11 12.96
CA GLU A 356 0.04 -14.46 12.97
C GLU A 356 0.02 -13.20 13.82
N ARG A 357 -0.74 -12.21 13.37
CA ARG A 357 -0.63 -10.86 13.90
C ARG A 357 -1.93 -10.07 13.86
N ALA A 358 -2.05 -9.09 14.75
CA ALA A 358 -2.92 -7.94 14.53
C ALA A 358 -2.13 -6.86 13.79
N ARG A 359 -2.77 -6.22 12.79
CA ARG A 359 -2.15 -5.16 12.02
C ARG A 359 -2.86 -3.85 12.28
N PHE A 360 -2.11 -2.87 12.73
CA PHE A 360 -2.57 -1.50 12.90
C PHE A 360 -2.08 -0.63 11.75
N CYS A 361 -2.95 0.23 11.27
CA CYS A 361 -2.66 1.25 10.27
C CYS A 361 -2.95 2.61 10.90
N MET A 362 -1.91 3.39 11.12
CA MET A 362 -2.07 4.72 11.69
C MET A 362 -2.61 5.70 10.65
N SER A 363 -3.31 6.72 11.12
CA SER A 363 -3.84 7.81 10.30
C SER A 363 -3.42 9.15 10.88
N ALA A 364 -3.22 10.13 10.01
CA ALA A 364 -3.05 11.52 10.41
C ALA A 364 -4.32 12.11 11.08
N GLY A 365 -5.49 11.49 10.82
CA GLY A 365 -6.75 11.84 11.46
C GLY A 365 -6.90 11.33 12.91
N HIS A 366 -6.00 10.46 13.39
CA HIS A 366 -6.03 10.05 14.79
C HIS A 366 -5.44 11.15 15.68
N THR A 367 -6.22 11.59 16.68
CA THR A 367 -5.71 12.51 17.69
C THR A 367 -4.89 11.75 18.73
N LYS A 368 -4.13 12.47 19.54
CA LYS A 368 -3.36 11.87 20.64
C LYS A 368 -4.26 11.15 21.62
N GLU A 369 -5.41 11.75 21.96
CA GLU A 369 -6.41 11.22 22.88
C GLU A 369 -6.98 9.89 22.36
N MET A 370 -7.34 9.80 21.09
CA MET A 370 -7.78 8.56 20.44
C MET A 370 -6.70 7.47 20.50
N ILE A 371 -5.44 7.86 20.29
CA ILE A 371 -4.31 6.92 20.32
C ILE A 371 -4.10 6.42 21.75
N ASP A 372 -4.14 7.29 22.75
CA ASP A 372 -3.96 6.92 24.15
C ASP A 372 -5.10 6.02 24.64
N GLU A 373 -6.37 6.35 24.31
CA GLU A 373 -7.52 5.51 24.61
C GLU A 373 -7.38 4.10 23.99
N ALA A 374 -7.00 4.04 22.72
CA ALA A 374 -6.78 2.76 22.06
C ALA A 374 -5.64 1.95 22.69
N LEU A 375 -4.55 2.62 23.08
CA LEU A 375 -3.41 1.98 23.76
C LEU A 375 -3.81 1.41 25.12
N ASP A 376 -4.60 2.12 25.90
CA ASP A 376 -5.08 1.66 27.22
C ASP A 376 -6.00 0.42 27.09
N ILE A 377 -6.80 0.37 26.01
CA ILE A 377 -7.63 -0.79 25.70
C ILE A 377 -6.75 -1.97 25.27
N ILE A 378 -5.81 -1.73 24.35
CA ILE A 378 -4.89 -2.77 23.85
C ILE A 378 -4.03 -3.33 25.00
N ASP A 379 -3.60 -2.50 25.93
CA ASP A 379 -2.83 -2.90 27.10
C ASP A 379 -3.60 -3.89 27.99
N ARG A 380 -4.85 -3.55 28.33
CA ARG A 380 -5.75 -4.43 29.10
C ARG A 380 -6.06 -5.74 28.38
N VAL A 381 -6.36 -5.67 27.09
CA VAL A 381 -6.61 -6.86 26.25
C VAL A 381 -5.34 -7.72 26.16
N GLY A 382 -4.18 -7.08 26.12
CA GLY A 382 -2.87 -7.73 26.13
C GLY A 382 -2.61 -8.56 27.39
N ASP A 383 -2.97 -8.02 28.55
CA ASP A 383 -2.88 -8.75 29.83
C ASP A 383 -3.90 -9.90 29.88
N TYR A 384 -5.15 -9.62 29.53
CA TYR A 384 -6.22 -10.62 29.52
C TYR A 384 -5.89 -11.85 28.65
N LEU A 385 -5.31 -11.61 27.47
CA LEU A 385 -4.96 -12.68 26.53
C LEU A 385 -3.55 -13.24 26.73
N ASN A 386 -2.75 -12.71 27.65
CA ASN A 386 -1.34 -13.07 27.87
C ASN A 386 -0.53 -13.02 26.56
N ILE A 387 -0.51 -11.86 25.89
CA ILE A 387 0.18 -11.65 24.60
C ILE A 387 1.32 -10.63 24.66
N LYS A 388 1.73 -10.21 25.82
CA LYS A 388 2.90 -9.35 26.07
C LYS A 388 4.15 -10.23 26.16
N TYR A 389 4.62 -10.73 25.03
CA TYR A 389 5.70 -11.74 24.98
C TYR A 389 7.10 -11.16 25.02
N SER A 390 7.29 -9.84 24.93
CA SER A 390 8.61 -9.25 24.90
C SER A 390 9.31 -9.35 26.27
N LYS A 391 10.47 -10.00 26.27
CA LYS A 391 11.39 -10.00 27.41
C LYS A 391 12.28 -8.74 27.44
N ARG A 392 12.29 -7.96 26.36
CA ARG A 392 13.08 -6.72 26.25
C ARG A 392 12.30 -5.59 26.92
N LYS A 393 12.92 -4.94 27.90
CA LYS A 393 12.36 -3.74 28.58
C LYS A 393 12.69 -2.49 27.75
N LEU A 394 12.23 -2.43 26.51
CA LEU A 394 12.40 -1.25 25.63
C LEU A 394 11.60 -0.08 26.24
N PHE A 395 12.24 1.08 26.33
CA PHE A 395 11.64 2.33 26.87
C PHE A 395 11.12 2.24 28.32
N HIS A 396 11.52 1.22 29.11
CA HIS A 396 11.08 1.08 30.50
C HIS A 396 11.55 2.30 31.31
N GLY A 397 10.64 2.91 32.07
CA GLY A 397 10.90 4.11 32.87
C GLY A 397 11.13 5.41 32.07
N LYS A 398 11.00 5.39 30.74
CA LYS A 398 11.10 6.58 29.90
C LYS A 398 9.73 7.14 29.57
N THR A 399 9.58 8.46 29.64
CA THR A 399 8.40 9.15 29.11
C THR A 399 8.53 9.21 27.58
N ILE A 400 7.59 8.57 26.88
CA ILE A 400 7.53 8.64 25.42
C ILE A 400 6.77 9.91 25.06
N GLN A 401 7.46 10.82 24.34
CA GLN A 401 6.88 12.07 23.88
C GLN A 401 6.09 11.84 22.58
N TYR A 402 4.97 12.55 22.50
CA TYR A 402 4.14 12.60 21.29
C TYR A 402 4.64 13.62 20.28
#